data_d4c04645feacbf3e68bc4d98af5bee70
#
_entry.id   d4c04645feacbf3e68bc4d98af5bee70
#
_cell.length_a   1.000
_cell.length_b   1.000
_cell.length_c   1.000
_cell.angle_alpha   90.00
_cell.angle_beta   90.00
_cell.angle_gamma   90.00
#
_symmetry.space_group_name_H-M   'P 1'
#
loop_
_entity.id
_entity.type
_entity.pdbx_description
1 polymer ?
#
loop_
_entity_poly.entity_id
_entity_poly.type
_entity_poly.pdbx_seq_one_letter_code
_entity_poly.pdbx_strand_id
1 'polypeptide(L)'
;GALIVLTLNTAAYSAQIFYGALRNLPKGELEAADAYGMTGWTRYRRVVWPTAMRLAWPAYTNEAIFLFHATTLVFFSSFPAFQQRGDALYYANYFADKTFNPFVAYPIAAGYFILLTLCLIGLFGVVNRRLNRHLPGAAKRLRYRPNLFR
;
A
#
# COMPACT_ATOMS: atom_id res chain seq x y z
N GLY A 1 -15.58 13.84 10.32
CA GLY A 1 -16.09 12.48 10.08
C GLY A 1 -15.13 11.62 9.26
N ALA A 2 -15.00 11.89 7.94
CA ALA A 2 -14.31 10.99 7.00
C ALA A 2 -12.84 10.71 7.36
N LEU A 3 -12.08 11.70 7.81
CA LEU A 3 -10.67 11.50 8.20
C LEU A 3 -10.53 10.52 9.37
N ILE A 4 -11.39 10.61 10.38
CA ILE A 4 -11.35 9.70 11.54
C ILE A 4 -11.66 8.27 11.07
N VAL A 5 -12.69 8.10 10.24
CA VAL A 5 -13.09 6.79 9.73
C VAL A 5 -11.96 6.17 8.90
N LEU A 6 -11.38 6.92 7.96
CA LEU A 6 -10.27 6.44 7.13
C LEU A 6 -9.03 6.10 7.98
N THR A 7 -8.71 6.93 8.98
CA THR A 7 -7.57 6.67 9.87
C THR A 7 -7.76 5.41 10.69
N LEU A 8 -8.93 5.22 11.31
CA LEU A 8 -9.25 4.02 12.08
C LEU A 8 -9.27 2.77 11.20
N ASN A 9 -9.86 2.87 10.02
CA ASN A 9 -9.91 1.77 9.06
C ASN A 9 -8.48 1.33 8.66
N THR A 10 -7.64 2.27 8.22
CA THR A 10 -6.26 1.98 7.82
C THR A 10 -5.43 1.47 8.99
N ALA A 11 -5.61 2.00 10.20
CA ALA A 11 -4.93 1.51 11.39
C ALA A 11 -5.30 0.05 11.68
N ALA A 12 -6.59 -0.31 11.58
CA ALA A 12 -7.06 -1.68 11.79
C ALA A 12 -6.50 -2.65 10.75
N TYR A 13 -6.56 -2.31 9.47
CA TYR A 13 -5.99 -3.14 8.40
C TYR A 13 -4.47 -3.27 8.49
N SER A 14 -3.76 -2.17 8.75
CA SER A 14 -2.31 -2.20 8.98
C SER A 14 -1.94 -3.10 10.16
N ALA A 15 -2.67 -3.02 11.27
CA ALA A 15 -2.45 -3.88 12.42
C ALA A 15 -2.63 -5.37 12.06
N GLN A 16 -3.66 -5.72 11.29
CA GLN A 16 -3.89 -7.10 10.82
C GLN A 16 -2.78 -7.58 9.88
N ILE A 17 -2.30 -6.72 8.98
CA ILE A 17 -1.21 -7.05 8.04
C ILE A 17 0.07 -7.36 8.83
N PHE A 18 0.44 -6.52 9.79
CA PHE A 18 1.63 -6.75 10.61
C PHE A 18 1.47 -7.95 11.54
N TYR A 19 0.29 -8.15 12.14
CA TYR A 19 0.00 -9.34 12.93
C TYR A 19 0.13 -10.62 12.11
N GLY A 20 -0.45 -10.64 10.90
CA GLY A 20 -0.33 -11.76 9.98
C GLY A 20 1.13 -12.03 9.57
N ALA A 21 1.91 -11.00 9.31
CA ALA A 21 3.33 -11.13 8.99
C ALA A 21 4.13 -11.71 10.16
N LEU A 22 3.89 -11.26 11.38
CA LEU A 22 4.55 -11.79 12.58
C LEU A 22 4.18 -13.26 12.84
N ARG A 23 2.92 -13.63 12.61
CA ARG A 23 2.46 -15.02 12.79
C ARG A 23 3.03 -15.99 11.76
N ASN A 24 3.32 -15.50 10.55
CA ASN A 24 3.83 -16.29 9.43
C ASN A 24 5.36 -16.22 9.28
N LEU A 25 6.08 -15.83 10.34
CA LEU A 25 7.55 -15.85 10.31
C LEU A 25 8.07 -17.27 10.08
N PRO A 26 9.09 -17.44 9.22
CA PRO A 26 9.72 -18.74 9.00
C PRO A 26 10.34 -19.27 10.29
N LYS A 27 9.87 -20.44 10.73
CA LYS A 27 10.37 -21.07 11.98
C LYS A 27 11.87 -21.29 11.95
N GLY A 28 12.42 -21.67 10.80
CA GLY A 28 13.87 -21.91 10.65
C GLY A 28 14.72 -20.66 10.92
N GLU A 29 14.23 -19.45 10.60
CA GLU A 29 14.94 -18.20 10.94
C GLU A 29 14.94 -17.96 12.45
N LEU A 30 13.87 -18.32 13.12
CA LEU A 30 13.74 -18.19 14.58
C LEU A 30 14.62 -19.20 15.31
N GLU A 31 14.62 -20.46 14.84
CA GLU A 31 15.45 -21.54 15.38
C GLU A 31 16.95 -21.26 15.16
N ALA A 32 17.31 -20.76 13.98
CA ALA A 32 18.68 -20.30 13.73
C ALA A 32 19.10 -19.17 14.67
N ALA A 33 18.24 -18.20 14.91
CA ALA A 33 18.53 -17.12 15.85
C ALA A 33 18.74 -17.65 17.28
N ASP A 34 17.96 -18.63 17.68
CA ASP A 34 18.11 -19.29 19.00
C ASP A 34 19.42 -20.07 19.09
N ALA A 35 19.80 -20.78 18.02
CA ALA A 35 21.07 -21.49 17.93
C ALA A 35 22.30 -20.56 18.02
N TYR A 36 22.18 -19.32 17.54
CA TYR A 36 23.20 -18.26 17.72
C TYR A 36 23.13 -17.58 19.09
N GLY A 37 22.28 -18.02 20.00
CA GLY A 37 22.14 -17.44 21.34
C GLY A 37 21.49 -16.04 21.34
N MET A 38 20.79 -15.68 20.27
CA MET A 38 20.08 -14.40 20.20
C MET A 38 18.80 -14.45 21.04
N THR A 39 18.73 -13.64 22.09
CA THR A 39 17.57 -13.57 22.99
C THR A 39 16.94 -12.19 23.02
N GLY A 40 15.68 -12.12 23.43
CA GLY A 40 14.95 -10.90 23.71
C GLY A 40 15.04 -9.85 22.60
N TRP A 41 15.47 -8.64 22.95
CA TRP A 41 15.52 -7.48 22.06
C TRP A 41 16.44 -7.67 20.84
N THR A 42 17.56 -8.38 21.01
CA THR A 42 18.51 -8.63 19.92
C THR A 42 17.87 -9.51 18.82
N ARG A 43 17.18 -10.58 19.22
CA ARG A 43 16.42 -11.44 18.30
C ARG A 43 15.32 -10.66 17.58
N TYR A 44 14.54 -9.86 18.34
CA TYR A 44 13.47 -9.05 17.77
C TYR A 44 13.99 -8.09 16.72
N ARG A 45 15.00 -7.29 17.03
CA ARG A 45 15.53 -6.24 16.16
C ARG A 45 16.26 -6.77 14.92
N ARG A 46 16.98 -7.90 15.07
CA ARG A 46 17.84 -8.42 13.98
C ARG A 46 17.16 -9.44 13.09
N VAL A 47 16.20 -10.20 13.59
CA VAL A 47 15.55 -11.31 12.87
C VAL A 47 14.06 -11.05 12.70
N VAL A 48 13.30 -10.90 13.78
CA VAL A 48 11.85 -10.82 13.73
C VAL A 48 11.37 -9.59 12.95
N TRP A 49 11.83 -8.41 13.34
CA TRP A 49 11.38 -7.17 12.74
C TRP A 49 11.70 -7.04 11.24
N PRO A 50 12.95 -7.27 10.77
CA PRO A 50 13.26 -7.18 9.34
C PRO A 50 12.50 -8.19 8.49
N THR A 51 12.32 -9.42 8.99
CA THR A 51 11.59 -10.48 8.27
C THR A 51 10.08 -10.17 8.24
N ALA A 52 9.50 -9.73 9.36
CA ALA A 52 8.11 -9.30 9.41
C ALA A 52 7.83 -8.14 8.44
N MET A 53 8.72 -7.14 8.38
CA MET A 53 8.59 -6.03 7.44
C MET A 53 8.61 -6.49 5.97
N ARG A 54 9.47 -7.43 5.63
CA ARG A 54 9.51 -8.00 4.26
C ARG A 54 8.22 -8.73 3.90
N LEU A 55 7.67 -9.50 4.83
CA LEU A 55 6.42 -10.24 4.64
C LEU A 55 5.20 -9.29 4.58
N ALA A 56 5.16 -8.27 5.41
CA ALA A 56 4.09 -7.29 5.46
C ALA A 56 4.07 -6.36 4.25
N TRP A 57 5.23 -6.06 3.66
CA TRP A 57 5.39 -4.99 2.68
C TRP A 57 4.45 -5.07 1.48
N PRO A 58 4.27 -6.24 0.80
CA PRO A 58 3.36 -6.33 -0.35
C PRO A 58 1.91 -6.04 0.03
N ALA A 59 1.44 -6.59 1.16
CA ALA A 59 0.08 -6.36 1.66
C ALA A 59 -0.13 -4.90 2.09
N TYR A 60 0.86 -4.30 2.77
CA TYR A 60 0.83 -2.90 3.14
C TYR A 60 0.83 -1.96 1.92
N THR A 61 1.52 -2.32 0.85
CA THR A 61 1.49 -1.57 -0.42
C THR A 61 0.08 -1.55 -1.00
N ASN A 62 -0.62 -2.69 -1.00
CA ASN A 62 -2.00 -2.77 -1.47
C ASN A 62 -2.93 -1.91 -0.61
N GLU A 63 -2.77 -1.95 0.71
CA GLU A 63 -3.55 -1.11 1.63
C GLU A 63 -3.30 0.38 1.39
N ALA A 64 -2.06 0.79 1.17
CA ALA A 64 -1.72 2.18 0.87
C ALA A 64 -2.36 2.66 -0.44
N ILE A 65 -2.37 1.81 -1.48
CA ILE A 65 -3.05 2.11 -2.75
C ILE A 65 -4.56 2.19 -2.55
N PHE A 66 -5.13 1.25 -1.80
CA PHE A 66 -6.56 1.26 -1.46
C PHE A 66 -6.96 2.54 -0.71
N LEU A 67 -6.18 2.92 0.30
CA LEU A 67 -6.40 4.16 1.03
C LEU A 67 -6.36 5.39 0.11
N PHE A 68 -5.39 5.43 -0.82
CA PHE A 68 -5.30 6.51 -1.79
C PHE A 68 -6.58 6.61 -2.65
N HIS A 69 -7.12 5.48 -3.13
CA HIS A 69 -8.39 5.50 -3.86
C HIS A 69 -9.58 5.84 -2.95
N ALA A 70 -9.56 5.38 -1.70
CA ALA A 70 -10.61 5.68 -0.74
C ALA A 70 -10.71 7.19 -0.40
N THR A 71 -9.65 7.97 -0.62
CA THR A 71 -9.70 9.43 -0.47
C THR A 71 -10.71 10.10 -1.40
N THR A 72 -11.03 9.48 -2.55
CA THR A 72 -12.07 10.00 -3.45
C THR A 72 -13.45 10.02 -2.80
N LEU A 73 -13.71 9.10 -1.86
CA LEU A 73 -14.97 9.06 -1.10
C LEU A 73 -15.15 10.26 -0.16
N VAL A 74 -14.06 10.95 0.16
CA VAL A 74 -14.08 12.15 1.00
C VAL A 74 -14.90 13.26 0.35
N PHE A 75 -14.90 13.35 -0.98
CA PHE A 75 -15.72 14.27 -1.73
C PHE A 75 -17.21 14.12 -1.39
N PHE A 76 -17.71 12.88 -1.30
CA PHE A 76 -19.12 12.61 -0.97
C PHE A 76 -19.48 12.90 0.50
N SER A 77 -18.50 13.06 1.37
CA SER A 77 -18.70 13.43 2.78
C SER A 77 -18.83 14.93 3.00
N SER A 78 -18.88 15.72 1.92
CA SER A 78 -18.91 17.19 1.96
C SER A 78 -17.74 17.83 2.73
N PHE A 79 -16.60 17.15 2.73
CA PHE A 79 -15.36 17.66 3.31
C PHE A 79 -14.50 18.28 2.17
N PRO A 80 -13.96 19.45 2.34
CA PRO A 80 -14.17 20.51 3.33
C PRO A 80 -14.78 21.77 2.69
N ALA A 81 -15.97 22.06 3.00
CA ALA A 81 -16.51 23.40 2.74
C ALA A 81 -15.75 24.51 3.49
N PHE A 82 -14.80 24.14 4.34
CA PHE A 82 -14.15 25.01 5.33
C PHE A 82 -13.05 25.87 4.76
N GLN A 83 -12.82 26.23 3.68
CA GLN A 83 -11.84 27.23 3.15
C GLN A 83 -11.76 27.26 1.61
N GLN A 84 -12.81 26.88 0.89
CA GLN A 84 -12.82 26.92 -0.58
C GLN A 84 -11.65 26.16 -1.27
N ARG A 85 -11.01 25.24 -0.55
CA ARG A 85 -9.96 24.35 -1.08
C ARG A 85 -10.52 22.93 -1.09
N GLY A 86 -11.07 22.52 -2.24
CA GLY A 86 -11.55 21.16 -2.46
C GLY A 86 -10.41 20.19 -2.83
N ASP A 87 -10.73 18.91 -2.81
CA ASP A 87 -9.88 17.87 -3.36
C ASP A 87 -9.93 17.85 -4.91
N ALA A 88 -9.17 16.94 -5.53
CA ALA A 88 -9.13 16.83 -6.99
C ALA A 88 -10.51 16.53 -7.60
N LEU A 89 -11.34 15.75 -6.93
CA LEU A 89 -12.67 15.43 -7.40
C LEU A 89 -13.64 16.61 -7.26
N TYR A 90 -13.49 17.43 -6.21
CA TYR A 90 -14.22 18.69 -6.07
C TYR A 90 -13.96 19.64 -7.24
N TYR A 91 -12.69 19.82 -7.62
CA TYR A 91 -12.35 20.67 -8.77
C TYR A 91 -12.86 20.08 -10.09
N ALA A 92 -12.82 18.78 -10.26
CA ALA A 92 -13.39 18.13 -11.44
C ALA A 92 -14.89 18.39 -11.55
N ASN A 93 -15.63 18.27 -10.44
CA ASN A 93 -17.06 18.60 -10.39
C ASN A 93 -17.31 20.08 -10.66
N TYR A 94 -16.55 20.98 -10.03
CA TYR A 94 -16.67 22.42 -10.24
C TYR A 94 -16.46 22.82 -11.70
N PHE A 95 -15.47 22.25 -12.37
CA PHE A 95 -15.24 22.53 -13.80
C PHE A 95 -16.30 21.87 -14.68
N ALA A 96 -16.78 20.67 -14.35
CA ALA A 96 -17.87 20.04 -15.05
C ALA A 96 -19.15 20.88 -15.03
N ASP A 97 -19.48 21.44 -13.86
CA ASP A 97 -20.64 22.33 -13.68
C ASP A 97 -20.49 23.67 -14.43
N LYS A 98 -19.28 24.26 -14.40
CA LYS A 98 -19.02 25.52 -15.10
C LYS A 98 -19.02 25.40 -16.63
N THR A 99 -18.51 24.28 -17.14
CA THR A 99 -18.36 24.08 -18.59
C THR A 99 -19.54 23.30 -19.18
N PHE A 100 -20.47 22.81 -18.35
CA PHE A 100 -21.55 21.90 -18.73
C PHE A 100 -21.04 20.67 -19.52
N ASN A 101 -19.77 20.30 -19.31
CA ASN A 101 -19.12 19.21 -20.05
C ASN A 101 -18.41 18.24 -19.08
N PRO A 102 -19.16 17.33 -18.45
CA PRO A 102 -18.60 16.33 -17.54
C PRO A 102 -17.65 15.34 -18.25
N PHE A 103 -17.83 15.14 -19.56
CA PHE A 103 -17.00 14.22 -20.35
C PHE A 103 -15.57 14.69 -20.55
N VAL A 104 -15.24 15.92 -20.22
CA VAL A 104 -13.86 16.43 -20.24
C VAL A 104 -13.28 16.46 -18.83
N ALA A 105 -14.03 16.97 -17.86
CA ALA A 105 -13.52 17.18 -16.51
C ALA A 105 -13.20 15.88 -15.76
N TYR A 106 -14.10 14.88 -15.82
CA TYR A 106 -13.90 13.61 -15.11
C TYR A 106 -12.80 12.73 -15.70
N PRO A 107 -12.65 12.57 -17.04
CA PRO A 107 -11.50 11.86 -17.61
C PRO A 107 -10.14 12.48 -17.27
N ILE A 108 -10.05 13.81 -17.18
CA ILE A 108 -8.81 14.49 -16.74
C ILE A 108 -8.50 14.14 -15.29
N ALA A 109 -9.50 14.19 -14.39
CA ALA A 109 -9.33 13.77 -13.01
C ALA A 109 -8.94 12.29 -12.91
N ALA A 110 -9.57 11.41 -13.67
CA ALA A 110 -9.22 9.99 -13.73
C ALA A 110 -7.77 9.78 -14.19
N GLY A 111 -7.33 10.48 -15.23
CA GLY A 111 -5.94 10.45 -15.71
C GLY A 111 -4.95 10.88 -14.62
N TYR A 112 -5.28 11.92 -13.85
CA TYR A 112 -4.48 12.38 -12.72
C TYR A 112 -4.37 11.28 -11.63
N PHE A 113 -5.48 10.64 -11.25
CA PHE A 113 -5.46 9.55 -10.29
C PHE A 113 -4.67 8.34 -10.78
N ILE A 114 -4.77 7.98 -12.07
CA ILE A 114 -3.97 6.91 -12.66
C ILE A 114 -2.48 7.24 -12.57
N LEU A 115 -2.07 8.45 -12.94
CA LEU A 115 -0.68 8.89 -12.87
C LEU A 115 -0.14 8.81 -11.44
N LEU A 116 -0.88 9.33 -10.47
CA LEU A 116 -0.48 9.25 -9.06
C LEU A 116 -0.39 7.81 -8.56
N THR A 117 -1.33 6.95 -8.95
CA THR A 117 -1.29 5.52 -8.60
C THR A 117 -0.05 4.85 -9.17
N LEU A 118 0.30 5.11 -10.42
CA LEU A 118 1.52 4.58 -11.03
C LEU A 118 2.79 5.07 -10.32
N CYS A 119 2.83 6.34 -9.91
CA CYS A 119 3.92 6.88 -9.09
C CYS A 119 4.05 6.16 -7.75
N LEU A 120 2.92 5.90 -7.06
CA LEU A 120 2.91 5.16 -5.80
C LEU A 120 3.41 3.72 -5.99
N ILE A 121 2.89 3.00 -6.99
CA ILE A 121 3.33 1.63 -7.31
C ILE A 121 4.83 1.61 -7.60
N GLY A 122 5.33 2.57 -8.37
CA GLY A 122 6.76 2.72 -8.65
C GLY A 122 7.59 2.94 -7.39
N LEU A 123 7.16 3.85 -6.51
CA LEU A 123 7.83 4.17 -5.25
C LEU A 123 7.89 2.93 -4.34
N PHE A 124 6.74 2.29 -4.10
CA PHE A 124 6.67 1.08 -3.28
C PHE A 124 7.45 -0.08 -3.90
N GLY A 125 7.45 -0.19 -5.24
CA GLY A 125 8.25 -1.18 -5.97
C GLY A 125 9.75 -1.00 -5.76
N VAL A 126 10.25 0.25 -5.75
CA VAL A 126 11.67 0.54 -5.45
C VAL A 126 12.02 0.13 -4.02
N VAL A 127 11.16 0.47 -3.04
CA VAL A 127 11.37 0.08 -1.65
C VAL A 127 11.34 -1.44 -1.49
N ASN A 128 10.39 -2.12 -2.14
CA ASN A 128 10.31 -3.58 -2.12
C ASN A 128 11.58 -4.24 -2.70
N ARG A 129 12.13 -3.69 -3.78
CA ARG A 129 13.40 -4.17 -4.34
C ARG A 129 14.56 -3.99 -3.36
N ARG A 130 14.62 -2.87 -2.62
CA ARG A 130 15.65 -2.64 -1.59
C ARG A 130 15.52 -3.60 -0.42
N LEU A 131 14.31 -3.85 0.07
CA LEU A 131 14.05 -4.79 1.17
C LEU A 131 14.44 -6.23 0.82
N ASN A 132 14.23 -6.64 -0.45
CA ASN A 132 14.47 -8.00 -0.92
C ASN A 132 15.84 -8.19 -1.60
N ARG A 133 16.69 -7.16 -1.63
CA ARG A 133 17.99 -7.21 -2.34
C ARG A 133 18.95 -8.31 -1.87
N HIS A 134 18.81 -8.73 -0.61
CA HIS A 134 19.70 -9.72 0.01
C HIS A 134 19.20 -11.16 -0.06
N LEU A 135 18.03 -11.41 -0.68
CA LEU A 135 17.51 -12.76 -0.84
C LEU A 135 18.02 -13.36 -2.16
N PRO A 136 18.86 -14.42 -2.12
CA PRO A 136 19.27 -15.15 -3.31
C PRO A 136 18.06 -15.91 -3.85
N GLY A 137 17.32 -15.36 -4.76
CA GLY A 137 16.11 -15.98 -5.33
C GLY A 137 14.99 -15.02 -5.66
N ALA A 138 15.01 -13.81 -5.13
CA ALA A 138 14.03 -12.77 -5.48
C ALA A 138 14.10 -12.34 -6.96
N ALA A 139 15.19 -12.67 -7.66
CA ALA A 139 15.37 -12.41 -9.08
C ALA A 139 14.77 -13.51 -9.99
N LYS A 140 14.49 -14.69 -9.48
CA LYS A 140 13.74 -15.72 -10.22
C LYS A 140 12.26 -15.41 -10.09
N ARG A 141 11.78 -14.43 -10.85
CA ARG A 141 10.36 -14.35 -11.17
C ARG A 141 9.94 -15.74 -11.62
N LEU A 142 8.98 -16.33 -10.95
CA LEU A 142 8.23 -17.46 -11.46
C LEU A 142 7.77 -17.07 -12.86
N ARG A 143 8.58 -17.47 -13.85
CA ARG A 143 8.21 -17.39 -15.25
C ARG A 143 7.17 -18.48 -15.41
N TYR A 144 5.92 -18.13 -15.06
CA TYR A 144 4.78 -18.98 -15.33
C TYR A 144 4.78 -19.18 -16.85
N ARG A 145 5.30 -20.31 -17.29
CA ARG A 145 5.07 -20.84 -18.64
C ARG A 145 3.78 -21.64 -18.52
N PRO A 146 2.65 -21.15 -19.02
CA PRO A 146 1.48 -22.00 -19.16
C PRO A 146 1.86 -23.09 -20.17
N ASN A 147 1.94 -24.34 -19.70
CA ASN A 147 1.99 -25.48 -20.61
C ASN A 147 0.60 -25.63 -21.24
N LEU A 148 0.36 -24.86 -22.31
CA LEU A 148 -0.92 -24.85 -23.04
C LEU A 148 -1.09 -26.03 -23.99
N PHE A 149 -0.09 -26.92 -24.10
CA PHE A 149 -0.18 -28.10 -24.96
C PHE A 149 0.54 -29.28 -24.29
N ARG A 150 -0.25 -30.08 -23.61
CA ARG A 150 0.01 -31.50 -23.36
C ARG A 150 -1.33 -32.23 -23.25
#